data_17ab14c67e0f46d15332ac0e3fc39682
#
_entry.id   17ab14c67e0f46d15332ac0e3fc39682
#
_cell.length_a   1.000
_cell.length_b   1.000
_cell.length_c   1.000
_cell.angle_alpha   90.00
_cell.angle_beta   90.00
_cell.angle_gamma   90.00
#
_symmetry.space_group_name_H-M   'P 1'
#
loop_
_entity.id
_entity.type
_entity.pdbx_description
1 polymer ?
#
loop_
_entity_poly.entity_id
_entity_poly.type
_entity_poly.pdbx_seq_one_letter_code
_entity_poly.pdbx_strand_id
1 'polypeptide(L)'
;MKDIKLSALNLVPIREGQNDEDAINDMVKLAQDLDDLGYERYWIAEHHNAPNLVSSATALLIQHTLEHTRRIKVGSGGSMLPNHAPLVVAEQFGTMETLFPKRVDLGLGRAPGTDMMTASALRIDQHNSVYQFPEEVEQLQQYFGPDHQQAYVRAYPAVDKKVPLYILGSSTDSAHLAARKGLSYVFDGHLKEALQIYRELFEPSEVLNEPYVIVCLNTIVAKTDKQAEFLASTMAQIIVSITRGRMQLMKPPTDDLQGLLTPREYALTNQRYKDSLIGSEETVRKQLEDFVNEYGEIDELMAISYIYDQDQQLESYRRLQHALKAVSYTHLTLPTTPY
;
A
#
# COMPACT_ATOMS: atom_id res chain seq x y z
N MET A 1 0.42 6.41 -22.05
CA MET A 1 0.64 6.37 -20.60
C MET A 1 2.15 6.26 -20.33
N LYS A 2 2.66 6.96 -19.32
CA LYS A 2 4.01 6.75 -18.77
C LYS A 2 4.16 5.28 -18.34
N ASP A 3 5.38 4.76 -18.31
CA ASP A 3 5.64 3.41 -17.81
C ASP A 3 5.32 3.37 -16.30
N ILE A 4 4.22 2.71 -15.93
CA ILE A 4 3.71 2.65 -14.55
C ILE A 4 4.38 1.46 -13.86
N LYS A 5 5.10 1.73 -12.76
CA LYS A 5 5.66 0.68 -11.93
C LYS A 5 4.57 -0.07 -11.17
N LEU A 6 4.82 -1.34 -10.88
CA LEU A 6 3.91 -2.19 -10.11
C LEU A 6 4.48 -2.51 -8.75
N SER A 7 3.63 -2.39 -7.74
CA SER A 7 3.91 -2.73 -6.35
C SER A 7 2.72 -3.40 -5.70
N ALA A 8 2.91 -3.97 -4.52
CA ALA A 8 1.86 -4.64 -3.78
C ALA A 8 1.83 -4.19 -2.32
N LEU A 9 0.61 -4.06 -1.79
CA LEU A 9 0.35 -3.89 -0.36
C LEU A 9 -0.37 -5.13 0.18
N ASN A 10 0.18 -5.70 1.25
CA ASN A 10 -0.41 -6.84 1.94
C ASN A 10 -0.81 -6.47 3.38
N LEU A 11 -2.04 -6.81 3.75
CA LEU A 11 -2.55 -6.63 5.10
C LEU A 11 -2.33 -7.88 5.98
N VAL A 12 -1.75 -8.93 5.44
CA VAL A 12 -1.50 -10.23 6.07
C VAL A 12 -2.76 -10.84 6.68
N PRO A 13 -3.81 -11.06 5.85
CA PRO A 13 -5.06 -11.62 6.33
C PRO A 13 -4.91 -13.11 6.65
N ILE A 14 -5.59 -13.54 7.73
CA ILE A 14 -5.72 -14.95 8.05
C ILE A 14 -6.89 -15.52 7.25
N ARG A 15 -6.67 -16.54 6.45
CA ARG A 15 -7.69 -17.24 5.67
C ARG A 15 -8.44 -18.23 6.55
N GLU A 16 -9.72 -18.46 6.27
CA GLU A 16 -10.51 -19.48 6.97
C GLU A 16 -9.84 -20.85 6.83
N GLY A 17 -9.59 -21.50 7.96
CA GLY A 17 -8.85 -22.78 8.03
C GLY A 17 -7.34 -22.62 8.26
N GLN A 18 -6.81 -21.41 8.31
CA GLN A 18 -5.40 -21.12 8.61
C GLN A 18 -5.22 -20.55 10.02
N ASN A 19 -3.98 -20.58 10.49
CA ASN A 19 -3.51 -19.92 11.70
C ASN A 19 -2.56 -18.74 11.36
N ASP A 20 -2.02 -18.07 12.38
CA ASP A 20 -1.13 -16.92 12.23
C ASP A 20 0.17 -17.27 11.49
N GLU A 21 0.75 -18.44 11.77
CA GLU A 21 1.98 -18.92 11.12
C GLU A 21 1.76 -19.15 9.62
N ASP A 22 0.64 -19.75 9.24
CA ASP A 22 0.26 -19.95 7.85
C ASP A 22 0.14 -18.61 7.12
N ALA A 23 -0.50 -17.61 7.74
CA ALA A 23 -0.67 -16.28 7.16
C ALA A 23 0.68 -15.55 6.95
N ILE A 24 1.63 -15.70 7.89
CA ILE A 24 2.98 -15.15 7.75
C ILE A 24 3.75 -15.86 6.64
N ASN A 25 3.66 -17.18 6.56
CA ASN A 25 4.30 -17.95 5.49
C ASN A 25 3.75 -17.60 4.11
N ASP A 26 2.44 -17.41 3.98
CA ASP A 26 1.78 -16.95 2.76
C ASP A 26 2.23 -15.54 2.36
N MET A 27 2.40 -14.64 3.34
CA MET A 27 2.93 -13.29 3.13
C MET A 27 4.34 -13.32 2.53
N VAL A 28 5.23 -14.13 3.12
CA VAL A 28 6.62 -14.28 2.65
C VAL A 28 6.64 -14.92 1.26
N LYS A 29 5.86 -15.98 1.04
CA LYS A 29 5.76 -16.63 -0.26
C LYS A 29 5.31 -15.69 -1.36
N LEU A 30 4.28 -14.88 -1.11
CA LEU A 30 3.83 -13.87 -2.07
C LEU A 30 4.92 -12.83 -2.35
N ALA A 31 5.65 -12.37 -1.34
CA ALA A 31 6.75 -11.41 -1.52
C ALA A 31 7.87 -11.99 -2.40
N GLN A 32 8.22 -13.27 -2.23
CA GLN A 32 9.20 -13.97 -3.07
C GLN A 32 8.74 -14.09 -4.52
N ASP A 33 7.48 -14.46 -4.73
CA ASP A 33 6.90 -14.57 -6.07
C ASP A 33 6.84 -13.21 -6.79
N LEU A 34 6.53 -12.14 -6.07
CA LEU A 34 6.54 -10.77 -6.62
C LEU A 34 7.96 -10.25 -6.88
N ASP A 35 8.95 -10.63 -6.06
CA ASP A 35 10.37 -10.38 -6.32
C ASP A 35 10.82 -11.05 -7.63
N ASP A 36 10.40 -12.28 -7.88
CA ASP A 36 10.71 -13.01 -9.11
C ASP A 36 9.99 -12.41 -10.34
N LEU A 37 8.79 -11.87 -10.17
CA LEU A 37 8.05 -11.14 -11.21
C LEU A 37 8.64 -9.75 -11.50
N GLY A 38 9.50 -9.23 -10.64
CA GLY A 38 10.13 -7.91 -10.80
C GLY A 38 9.23 -6.74 -10.40
N TYR A 39 8.34 -6.95 -9.42
CA TYR A 39 7.62 -5.87 -8.78
C TYR A 39 8.59 -4.92 -8.06
N GLU A 40 8.29 -3.61 -8.05
CA GLU A 40 9.18 -2.59 -7.48
C GLU A 40 9.28 -2.73 -5.96
N ARG A 41 8.11 -2.91 -5.28
CA ARG A 41 8.05 -3.01 -3.83
C ARG A 41 6.91 -3.89 -3.33
N TYR A 42 7.08 -4.38 -2.11
CA TYR A 42 6.10 -5.11 -1.33
C TYR A 42 5.96 -4.46 0.04
N TRP A 43 4.82 -3.87 0.32
CA TRP A 43 4.59 -3.21 1.59
C TRP A 43 3.64 -4.01 2.47
N ILE A 44 3.83 -3.88 3.77
CA ILE A 44 3.02 -4.54 4.81
C ILE A 44 2.30 -3.45 5.59
N ALA A 45 0.96 -3.58 5.72
CA ALA A 45 0.15 -2.66 6.49
C ALA A 45 0.35 -2.85 8.00
N GLU A 46 -0.08 -1.85 8.80
CA GLU A 46 -0.12 -1.93 10.26
C GLU A 46 -1.56 -1.86 10.75
N HIS A 47 -2.01 -2.93 11.42
CA HIS A 47 -3.32 -2.99 12.05
C HIS A 47 -3.21 -3.66 13.41
N HIS A 48 -3.83 -3.06 14.43
CA HIS A 48 -3.81 -3.58 15.79
C HIS A 48 -5.21 -4.02 16.22
N ASN A 49 -5.26 -4.95 17.17
CA ASN A 49 -6.51 -5.50 17.73
C ASN A 49 -7.46 -6.07 16.64
N ALA A 50 -6.90 -6.63 15.58
CA ALA A 50 -7.63 -7.20 14.45
C ALA A 50 -7.43 -8.72 14.42
N PRO A 51 -8.41 -9.53 14.86
CA PRO A 51 -8.25 -10.98 15.01
C PRO A 51 -8.13 -11.74 13.67
N ASN A 52 -8.31 -11.04 12.56
CA ASN A 52 -8.24 -11.56 11.20
C ASN A 52 -6.99 -11.12 10.43
N LEU A 53 -6.09 -10.35 11.07
CA LEU A 53 -4.85 -9.86 10.45
C LEU A 53 -3.66 -10.10 11.38
N VAL A 54 -2.51 -10.46 10.82
CA VAL A 54 -1.27 -10.69 11.60
C VAL A 54 -0.33 -9.49 11.57
N SER A 55 -0.69 -8.42 10.89
CA SER A 55 0.19 -7.28 10.59
C SER A 55 0.30 -6.22 11.70
N SER A 56 0.27 -6.61 12.98
CA SER A 56 0.41 -5.64 14.09
C SER A 56 1.87 -5.25 14.39
N ALA A 57 2.81 -6.19 14.36
CA ALA A 57 4.23 -5.93 14.55
C ALA A 57 4.95 -5.74 13.19
N THR A 58 4.54 -4.72 12.44
CA THR A 58 4.90 -4.53 11.04
C THR A 58 6.41 -4.50 10.80
N ALA A 59 7.19 -3.85 11.66
CA ALA A 59 8.66 -3.80 11.53
C ALA A 59 9.31 -5.20 11.58
N LEU A 60 8.79 -6.11 12.40
CA LEU A 60 9.30 -7.49 12.47
C LEU A 60 8.95 -8.28 11.21
N LEU A 61 7.74 -8.09 10.66
CA LEU A 61 7.32 -8.74 9.42
C LEU A 61 8.10 -8.21 8.20
N ILE A 62 8.42 -6.92 8.17
CA ILE A 62 9.29 -6.33 7.15
C ILE A 62 10.68 -6.96 7.21
N GLN A 63 11.29 -7.02 8.40
CA GLN A 63 12.59 -7.65 8.61
C GLN A 63 12.59 -9.10 8.12
N HIS A 64 11.60 -9.88 8.54
CA HIS A 64 11.44 -11.26 8.14
C HIS A 64 11.29 -11.42 6.61
N THR A 65 10.51 -10.55 5.96
CA THR A 65 10.33 -10.56 4.50
C THR A 65 11.62 -10.18 3.76
N LEU A 66 12.37 -9.19 4.26
CA LEU A 66 13.67 -8.79 3.70
C LEU A 66 14.68 -9.94 3.69
N GLU A 67 14.72 -10.76 4.73
CA GLU A 67 15.59 -11.94 4.84
C GLU A 67 15.27 -13.02 3.80
N HIS A 68 14.01 -13.11 3.37
CA HIS A 68 13.53 -14.14 2.46
C HIS A 68 13.40 -13.69 1.00
N THR A 69 13.71 -12.42 0.70
CA THR A 69 13.65 -11.83 -0.65
C THR A 69 15.01 -11.27 -1.07
N ARG A 70 15.20 -10.97 -2.36
CA ARG A 70 16.53 -10.63 -2.89
C ARG A 70 16.65 -9.22 -3.47
N ARG A 71 15.62 -8.73 -4.18
CA ARG A 71 15.65 -7.48 -4.96
C ARG A 71 14.53 -6.52 -4.61
N ILE A 72 13.34 -7.07 -4.39
CA ILE A 72 12.15 -6.27 -4.09
C ILE A 72 12.37 -5.41 -2.85
N LYS A 73 11.95 -4.15 -2.91
CA LYS A 73 11.94 -3.29 -1.73
C LYS A 73 10.80 -3.71 -0.80
N VAL A 74 11.07 -3.72 0.48
CA VAL A 74 10.06 -4.07 1.49
C VAL A 74 9.90 -2.91 2.47
N GLY A 75 8.66 -2.60 2.79
CA GLY A 75 8.40 -1.46 3.67
C GLY A 75 7.03 -1.48 4.34
N SER A 76 6.73 -0.43 5.06
CA SER A 76 5.44 -0.23 5.70
C SER A 76 4.46 0.51 4.79
N GLY A 77 3.23 0.01 4.71
CA GLY A 77 2.16 0.65 3.98
C GLY A 77 0.89 0.89 4.81
N GLY A 78 1.00 1.70 5.89
CA GLY A 78 2.09 2.46 6.49
C GLY A 78 2.40 2.06 7.91
N SER A 79 3.51 2.59 8.41
CA SER A 79 3.71 2.70 9.85
C SER A 79 2.80 3.81 10.36
N MET A 80 1.94 3.49 11.30
CA MET A 80 1.01 4.46 11.88
C MET A 80 1.76 5.29 12.94
N LEU A 81 2.51 6.29 12.47
CA LEU A 81 3.48 7.04 13.27
C LEU A 81 2.92 7.55 14.61
N PRO A 82 1.64 8.00 14.72
CA PRO A 82 1.07 8.39 16.01
C PRO A 82 1.05 7.29 17.07
N ASN A 83 1.17 6.01 16.70
CA ASN A 83 1.26 4.90 17.65
C ASN A 83 2.66 4.67 18.19
N HIS A 84 3.69 5.29 17.61
CA HIS A 84 5.09 4.99 17.85
C HIS A 84 5.87 6.24 18.29
N ALA A 85 6.98 6.02 19.01
CA ALA A 85 7.97 7.06 19.21
C ALA A 85 8.85 7.18 17.94
N PRO A 86 8.98 8.37 17.33
CA PRO A 86 9.80 8.54 16.12
C PRO A 86 11.24 8.02 16.24
N LEU A 87 11.84 8.16 17.40
CA LEU A 87 13.19 7.61 17.69
C LEU A 87 13.23 6.09 17.46
N VAL A 88 12.26 5.35 18.02
CA VAL A 88 12.21 3.88 17.91
C VAL A 88 11.99 3.46 16.44
N VAL A 89 11.12 4.17 15.71
CA VAL A 89 10.90 3.91 14.28
C VAL A 89 12.19 4.13 13.48
N ALA A 90 12.90 5.23 13.75
CA ALA A 90 14.16 5.52 13.07
C ALA A 90 15.22 4.44 13.38
N GLU A 91 15.36 4.00 14.64
CA GLU A 91 16.30 2.94 15.01
C GLU A 91 15.98 1.61 14.34
N GLN A 92 14.70 1.22 14.27
CA GLN A 92 14.26 -0.02 13.61
C GLN A 92 14.53 0.02 12.11
N PHE A 93 14.09 1.07 11.41
CA PHE A 93 14.27 1.19 9.96
C PHE A 93 15.73 1.45 9.57
N GLY A 94 16.50 2.18 10.40
CA GLY A 94 17.93 2.34 10.25
C GLY A 94 18.71 1.04 10.41
N THR A 95 18.27 0.17 11.32
CA THR A 95 18.82 -1.19 11.48
C THR A 95 18.54 -2.03 10.23
N MET A 96 17.29 -2.03 9.74
CA MET A 96 16.93 -2.75 8.52
C MET A 96 17.70 -2.24 7.31
N GLU A 97 17.84 -0.92 7.13
CA GLU A 97 18.62 -0.34 6.02
C GLU A 97 20.12 -0.69 6.13
N THR A 98 20.64 -0.86 7.34
CA THR A 98 22.02 -1.33 7.56
C THR A 98 22.21 -2.77 7.10
N LEU A 99 21.21 -3.64 7.34
CA LEU A 99 21.26 -5.06 6.97
C LEU A 99 20.90 -5.28 5.48
N PHE A 100 19.98 -4.49 4.95
CA PHE A 100 19.42 -4.62 3.59
C PHE A 100 19.45 -3.27 2.83
N PRO A 101 20.65 -2.75 2.52
CA PRO A 101 20.78 -1.40 1.98
C PRO A 101 20.03 -1.21 0.67
N LYS A 102 19.30 -0.08 0.57
CA LYS A 102 18.47 0.35 -0.59
C LYS A 102 17.23 -0.52 -0.85
N ARG A 103 16.87 -1.37 0.11
CA ARG A 103 15.69 -2.23 0.01
C ARG A 103 14.60 -1.90 1.01
N VAL A 104 14.80 -0.91 1.84
CA VAL A 104 13.87 -0.54 2.92
C VAL A 104 13.11 0.72 2.56
N ASP A 105 11.78 0.68 2.65
CA ASP A 105 10.90 1.84 2.49
C ASP A 105 10.14 2.11 3.79
N LEU A 106 9.91 3.39 4.12
CA LEU A 106 9.12 3.80 5.27
C LEU A 106 7.91 4.64 4.83
N GLY A 107 6.79 3.97 4.64
CA GLY A 107 5.51 4.61 4.43
C GLY A 107 4.88 5.01 5.78
N LEU A 108 4.39 6.24 5.89
CA LEU A 108 3.91 6.86 7.12
C LEU A 108 2.42 7.20 7.01
N GLY A 109 1.62 6.70 7.95
CA GLY A 109 0.21 7.01 8.09
C GLY A 109 -0.09 7.85 9.32
N ARG A 110 -1.09 8.75 9.22
CA ARG A 110 -1.56 9.58 10.35
C ARG A 110 -2.65 8.89 11.15
N ALA A 111 -3.45 8.05 10.52
CA ALA A 111 -4.54 7.34 11.20
C ALA A 111 -3.99 6.29 12.17
N PRO A 112 -4.67 6.03 13.31
CA PRO A 112 -4.16 5.05 14.29
C PRO A 112 -4.21 3.60 13.79
N GLY A 113 -4.95 3.29 12.73
CA GLY A 113 -5.11 1.93 12.20
C GLY A 113 -5.81 0.97 13.17
N THR A 114 -6.51 1.50 14.17
CA THR A 114 -7.19 0.75 15.22
C THR A 114 -8.24 1.59 15.95
N ASP A 115 -8.93 0.99 16.94
CA ASP A 115 -9.85 1.69 17.82
C ASP A 115 -9.11 2.56 18.87
N MET A 116 -9.83 3.52 19.48
CA MET A 116 -9.26 4.48 20.42
C MET A 116 -8.69 3.85 21.70
N MET A 117 -9.25 2.74 22.19
CA MET A 117 -8.75 2.06 23.39
C MET A 117 -7.41 1.39 23.08
N THR A 118 -7.32 0.72 21.96
CA THR A 118 -6.09 0.11 21.47
C THR A 118 -5.02 1.16 21.16
N ALA A 119 -5.38 2.26 20.52
CA ALA A 119 -4.46 3.38 20.26
C ALA A 119 -3.86 3.94 21.57
N SER A 120 -4.69 4.12 22.61
CA SER A 120 -4.23 4.56 23.93
C SER A 120 -3.35 3.52 24.64
N ALA A 121 -3.51 2.24 24.36
CA ALA A 121 -2.64 1.19 24.88
C ALA A 121 -1.27 1.14 24.20
N LEU A 122 -1.22 1.55 22.91
CA LEU A 122 0.03 1.67 22.15
C LEU A 122 0.86 2.88 22.59
N ARG A 123 0.21 4.03 22.73
CA ARG A 123 0.85 5.28 23.13
C ARG A 123 -0.13 6.14 23.94
N ILE A 124 0.27 6.51 25.17
CA ILE A 124 -0.61 7.24 26.12
C ILE A 124 -1.08 8.59 25.58
N ASP A 125 -0.24 9.32 24.87
CA ASP A 125 -0.54 10.62 24.28
C ASP A 125 -0.88 10.57 22.77
N GLN A 126 -1.28 9.40 22.27
CA GLN A 126 -1.56 9.15 20.86
C GLN A 126 -2.52 10.18 20.24
N HIS A 127 -3.53 10.64 21.00
CA HIS A 127 -4.46 11.66 20.51
C HIS A 127 -3.76 12.97 20.14
N ASN A 128 -2.78 13.42 20.92
CA ASN A 128 -1.96 14.60 20.60
C ASN A 128 -1.03 14.33 19.41
N SER A 129 -0.47 13.13 19.33
CA SER A 129 0.43 12.70 18.29
C SER A 129 -0.18 12.75 16.88
N VAL A 130 -1.49 12.52 16.76
CA VAL A 130 -2.19 12.67 15.48
C VAL A 130 -2.09 14.12 14.94
N TYR A 131 -2.13 15.10 15.84
CA TYR A 131 -1.96 16.51 15.47
C TYR A 131 -0.49 16.90 15.26
N GLN A 132 0.43 16.18 15.91
CA GLN A 132 1.88 16.40 15.79
C GLN A 132 2.52 15.58 14.65
N PHE A 133 1.71 14.91 13.85
CA PHE A 133 2.21 14.07 12.75
C PHE A 133 3.19 14.80 11.81
N PRO A 134 2.97 16.06 11.39
CA PRO A 134 3.94 16.77 10.56
C PRO A 134 5.30 16.98 11.23
N GLU A 135 5.30 17.29 12.54
CA GLU A 135 6.50 17.48 13.35
C GLU A 135 7.23 16.15 13.59
N GLU A 136 6.48 15.07 13.80
CA GLU A 136 7.05 13.72 13.96
C GLU A 136 7.69 13.20 12.66
N VAL A 137 7.11 13.53 11.49
CA VAL A 137 7.73 13.27 10.19
C VAL A 137 9.05 14.04 10.05
N GLU A 138 9.08 15.30 10.48
CA GLU A 138 10.31 16.10 10.48
C GLU A 138 11.38 15.52 11.42
N GLN A 139 11.00 15.05 12.61
CA GLN A 139 11.92 14.35 13.50
C GLN A 139 12.52 13.10 12.86
N LEU A 140 11.72 12.32 12.13
CA LEU A 140 12.24 11.16 11.37
C LEU A 140 13.26 11.58 10.30
N GLN A 141 12.97 12.65 9.53
CA GLN A 141 13.93 13.18 8.55
C GLN A 141 15.24 13.59 9.24
N GLN A 142 15.15 14.23 10.41
CA GLN A 142 16.34 14.60 11.19
C GLN A 142 17.11 13.38 11.69
N TYR A 143 16.44 12.33 12.20
CA TYR A 143 17.09 11.10 12.66
C TYR A 143 17.81 10.30 11.57
N PHE A 144 17.34 10.39 10.33
CA PHE A 144 18.02 9.80 9.16
C PHE A 144 19.09 10.73 8.57
N GLY A 145 19.11 11.99 8.96
CA GLY A 145 20.04 12.99 8.49
C GLY A 145 21.47 12.81 9.02
N PRO A 146 22.40 13.63 8.56
CA PRO A 146 23.79 13.56 8.96
C PRO A 146 23.99 13.93 10.43
N ASP A 147 25.00 13.31 11.08
CA ASP A 147 25.27 13.44 12.52
C ASP A 147 25.40 14.90 12.99
N HIS A 148 26.05 15.75 12.20
CA HIS A 148 26.28 17.17 12.55
C HIS A 148 25.00 18.03 12.53
N GLN A 149 23.91 17.55 11.92
CA GLN A 149 22.61 18.23 11.87
C GLN A 149 21.64 17.72 12.93
N GLN A 150 21.98 16.64 13.64
CA GLN A 150 21.11 16.06 14.64
C GLN A 150 21.21 16.77 15.98
N ALA A 151 20.11 16.73 16.76
CA ALA A 151 20.06 17.20 18.13
C ALA A 151 20.88 16.29 19.08
N TYR A 152 20.84 16.55 20.38
CA TYR A 152 21.54 15.73 21.39
C TYR A 152 21.16 14.25 21.36
N VAL A 153 19.87 13.94 21.12
CA VAL A 153 19.39 12.56 20.96
C VAL A 153 19.53 12.15 19.49
N ARG A 154 20.20 11.04 19.25
CA ARG A 154 20.48 10.49 17.93
C ARG A 154 19.92 9.07 17.80
N ALA A 155 19.40 8.75 16.66
CA ALA A 155 18.88 7.42 16.36
C ALA A 155 19.99 6.53 15.75
N TYR A 156 20.77 5.83 16.57
CA TYR A 156 21.73 4.85 16.05
C TYR A 156 21.04 3.50 15.81
N PRO A 157 21.28 2.82 14.64
CA PRO A 157 22.23 3.14 13.56
C PRO A 157 21.63 3.95 12.39
N ALA A 158 20.53 4.71 12.58
CA ALA A 158 19.84 5.42 11.52
C ALA A 158 20.57 6.67 10.99
N VAL A 159 21.54 7.19 11.75
CA VAL A 159 22.34 8.35 11.36
C VAL A 159 22.98 8.14 9.99
N ASP A 160 22.84 9.12 9.10
CA ASP A 160 23.33 9.08 7.71
C ASP A 160 22.72 7.97 6.82
N LYS A 161 21.59 7.36 7.24
CA LYS A 161 20.90 6.36 6.42
C LYS A 161 19.89 7.00 5.48
N LYS A 162 19.87 6.51 4.25
CA LYS A 162 18.93 6.97 3.22
C LYS A 162 17.71 6.04 3.16
N VAL A 163 16.83 6.11 4.16
CA VAL A 163 15.55 5.42 4.15
C VAL A 163 14.53 6.33 3.47
N PRO A 164 13.96 5.96 2.31
CA PRO A 164 12.94 6.76 1.64
C PRO A 164 11.67 6.84 2.49
N LEU A 165 11.16 8.06 2.67
CA LEU A 165 9.90 8.33 3.37
C LEU A 165 8.78 8.58 2.36
N TYR A 166 7.60 8.05 2.67
CA TYR A 166 6.38 8.20 1.87
C TYR A 166 5.25 8.63 2.77
N ILE A 167 4.45 9.60 2.35
CA ILE A 167 3.27 10.06 3.08
C ILE A 167 2.03 9.37 2.52
N LEU A 168 1.34 8.59 3.35
CA LEU A 168 0.10 7.90 3.00
C LEU A 168 -1.11 8.74 3.40
N GLY A 169 -2.10 8.81 2.55
CA GLY A 169 -3.38 9.41 2.90
C GLY A 169 -4.30 9.69 1.73
N SER A 170 -5.55 9.99 2.07
CA SER A 170 -6.63 10.32 1.14
C SER A 170 -7.10 11.77 1.27
N SER A 171 -6.55 12.54 2.23
CA SER A 171 -6.98 13.91 2.54
C SER A 171 -6.08 14.97 1.92
N THR A 172 -6.62 16.18 1.80
CA THR A 172 -5.85 17.35 1.37
C THR A 172 -4.70 17.68 2.33
N ASP A 173 -4.86 17.42 3.65
CA ASP A 173 -3.80 17.67 4.64
C ASP A 173 -2.56 16.79 4.37
N SER A 174 -2.76 15.50 4.06
CA SER A 174 -1.64 14.59 3.73
C SER A 174 -0.97 15.00 2.42
N ALA A 175 -1.74 15.46 1.44
CA ALA A 175 -1.23 15.98 0.18
C ALA A 175 -0.37 17.24 0.38
N HIS A 176 -0.85 18.20 1.18
CA HIS A 176 -0.07 19.39 1.56
C HIS A 176 1.22 19.04 2.28
N LEU A 177 1.17 18.08 3.23
CA LEU A 177 2.36 17.66 3.95
C LEU A 177 3.40 17.05 3.02
N ALA A 178 2.99 16.09 2.18
CA ALA A 178 3.87 15.44 1.21
C ALA A 178 4.50 16.46 0.26
N ALA A 179 3.69 17.39 -0.28
CA ALA A 179 4.14 18.42 -1.21
C ALA A 179 5.19 19.35 -0.60
N ARG A 180 4.91 19.92 0.58
CA ARG A 180 5.83 20.85 1.27
C ARG A 180 7.12 20.22 1.76
N LYS A 181 7.09 18.90 2.08
CA LYS A 181 8.28 18.15 2.50
C LYS A 181 9.06 17.55 1.32
N GLY A 182 8.58 17.71 0.08
CA GLY A 182 9.19 17.12 -1.11
C GLY A 182 9.27 15.60 -1.02
N LEU A 183 8.24 14.94 -0.45
CA LEU A 183 8.17 13.50 -0.27
C LEU A 183 7.20 12.85 -1.26
N SER A 184 7.39 11.55 -1.53
CA SER A 184 6.44 10.78 -2.34
C SER A 184 5.07 10.70 -1.65
N TYR A 185 4.01 10.81 -2.44
CA TYR A 185 2.63 10.72 -1.95
C TYR A 185 1.99 9.40 -2.36
N VAL A 186 1.48 8.67 -1.37
CA VAL A 186 0.75 7.43 -1.57
C VAL A 186 -0.73 7.71 -1.35
N PHE A 187 -1.46 7.77 -2.45
CA PHE A 187 -2.87 8.10 -2.47
C PHE A 187 -3.73 6.84 -2.32
N ASP A 188 -4.53 6.82 -1.27
CA ASP A 188 -5.53 5.79 -0.99
C ASP A 188 -6.89 6.48 -0.79
N GLY A 189 -7.56 6.82 -1.87
CA GLY A 189 -8.84 7.51 -1.74
C GLY A 189 -9.44 7.95 -3.06
N HIS A 190 -10.51 8.75 -2.95
CA HIS A 190 -11.32 9.23 -4.07
C HIS A 190 -11.31 10.76 -4.21
N LEU A 191 -10.55 11.45 -3.36
CA LEU A 191 -10.50 12.90 -3.37
C LEU A 191 -9.47 13.39 -4.39
N LYS A 192 -9.91 13.56 -5.64
CA LYS A 192 -9.10 14.05 -6.76
C LYS A 192 -8.31 15.32 -6.43
N GLU A 193 -8.92 16.23 -5.66
CA GLU A 193 -8.31 17.47 -5.20
C GLU A 193 -6.98 17.22 -4.44
N ALA A 194 -6.88 16.14 -3.68
CA ALA A 194 -5.65 15.81 -2.95
C ALA A 194 -4.46 15.59 -3.90
N LEU A 195 -4.66 14.85 -5.02
CA LEU A 195 -3.62 14.66 -6.02
C LEU A 195 -3.27 15.95 -6.77
N GLN A 196 -4.26 16.81 -7.04
CA GLN A 196 -4.02 18.12 -7.66
C GLN A 196 -3.17 19.00 -6.74
N ILE A 197 -3.57 19.14 -5.47
CA ILE A 197 -2.83 19.89 -4.45
C ILE A 197 -1.39 19.39 -4.34
N TYR A 198 -1.17 18.08 -4.26
CA TYR A 198 0.17 17.51 -4.17
C TYR A 198 1.05 17.93 -5.35
N ARG A 199 0.53 17.83 -6.58
CA ARG A 199 1.30 18.18 -7.79
C ARG A 199 1.56 19.68 -7.91
N GLU A 200 0.56 20.51 -7.62
CA GLU A 200 0.63 21.96 -7.77
C GLU A 200 1.53 22.63 -6.71
N LEU A 201 1.55 22.07 -5.49
CA LEU A 201 2.27 22.64 -4.36
C LEU A 201 3.58 21.90 -4.04
N PHE A 202 3.99 20.98 -4.88
CA PHE A 202 5.21 20.18 -4.65
C PHE A 202 6.46 21.08 -4.63
N GLU A 203 7.20 20.99 -3.54
CA GLU A 203 8.49 21.65 -3.37
C GLU A 203 9.62 20.62 -3.55
N PRO A 204 10.54 20.79 -4.51
CA PRO A 204 11.67 19.90 -4.67
C PRO A 204 12.51 19.78 -3.39
N SER A 205 13.00 18.58 -3.12
CA SER A 205 13.85 18.26 -1.97
C SER A 205 15.14 17.57 -2.41
N GLU A 206 16.03 17.26 -1.46
CA GLU A 206 17.23 16.44 -1.74
C GLU A 206 16.88 15.01 -2.18
N VAL A 207 15.63 14.56 -1.94
CA VAL A 207 15.17 13.20 -2.25
C VAL A 207 14.45 13.14 -3.59
N LEU A 208 13.63 14.15 -3.92
CA LEU A 208 12.81 14.21 -5.12
C LEU A 208 12.88 15.59 -5.78
N ASN A 209 13.14 15.60 -7.09
CA ASN A 209 13.08 16.81 -7.91
C ASN A 209 11.69 17.09 -8.47
N GLU A 210 10.85 16.07 -8.59
CA GLU A 210 9.51 16.13 -9.18
C GLU A 210 8.52 15.30 -8.33
N PRO A 211 7.21 15.61 -8.38
CA PRO A 211 6.19 14.80 -7.69
C PRO A 211 6.28 13.33 -8.07
N TYR A 212 6.17 12.44 -7.09
CA TYR A 212 6.07 11.00 -7.28
C TYR A 212 4.79 10.48 -6.65
N VAL A 213 3.88 9.99 -7.48
CA VAL A 213 2.54 9.54 -7.06
C VAL A 213 2.46 8.02 -7.12
N ILE A 214 2.20 7.41 -5.98
CA ILE A 214 1.78 6.00 -5.87
C ILE A 214 0.28 5.98 -5.63
N VAL A 215 -0.47 5.20 -6.40
CA VAL A 215 -1.91 5.00 -6.16
C VAL A 215 -2.14 3.59 -5.66
N CYS A 216 -2.86 3.48 -4.52
CA CYS A 216 -3.18 2.21 -3.89
C CYS A 216 -4.61 1.80 -4.24
N LEU A 217 -4.78 0.73 -5.03
CA LEU A 217 -6.10 0.26 -5.48
C LEU A 217 -6.30 -1.23 -5.23
N ASN A 218 -7.53 -1.58 -4.82
CA ASN A 218 -7.94 -2.99 -4.84
C ASN A 218 -7.90 -3.51 -6.27
N THR A 219 -7.22 -4.64 -6.47
CA THR A 219 -6.94 -5.15 -7.81
C THR A 219 -7.14 -6.66 -7.88
N ILE A 220 -8.03 -7.09 -8.78
CA ILE A 220 -8.33 -8.50 -9.04
C ILE A 220 -8.41 -8.71 -10.54
N VAL A 221 -7.39 -9.33 -11.12
CA VAL A 221 -7.32 -9.61 -12.55
C VAL A 221 -7.45 -11.10 -12.80
N ALA A 222 -8.39 -11.51 -13.65
CA ALA A 222 -8.63 -12.91 -13.99
C ALA A 222 -8.72 -13.11 -15.52
N LYS A 223 -8.93 -14.36 -15.97
CA LYS A 223 -9.08 -14.67 -17.41
C LYS A 223 -10.29 -14.00 -18.02
N THR A 224 -11.36 -13.83 -17.25
CA THR A 224 -12.62 -13.23 -17.69
C THR A 224 -13.15 -12.33 -16.57
N ASP A 225 -13.97 -11.34 -16.95
CA ASP A 225 -14.63 -10.46 -15.99
C ASP A 225 -15.49 -11.24 -15.00
N LYS A 226 -16.23 -12.24 -15.46
CA LYS A 226 -17.04 -13.12 -14.61
C LYS A 226 -16.20 -13.84 -13.53
N GLN A 227 -15.02 -14.33 -13.91
CA GLN A 227 -14.11 -14.96 -12.94
C GLN A 227 -13.56 -13.94 -11.94
N ALA A 228 -13.22 -12.73 -12.40
CA ALA A 228 -12.75 -11.66 -11.51
C ALA A 228 -13.84 -11.25 -10.50
N GLU A 229 -15.10 -11.10 -10.96
CA GLU A 229 -16.25 -10.82 -10.10
C GLU A 229 -16.48 -11.92 -9.05
N PHE A 230 -16.37 -13.20 -9.46
CA PHE A 230 -16.44 -14.32 -8.52
C PHE A 230 -15.35 -14.22 -7.45
N LEU A 231 -14.09 -14.00 -7.83
CA LEU A 231 -12.98 -13.86 -6.89
C LEU A 231 -13.15 -12.63 -5.98
N ALA A 232 -13.69 -11.54 -6.49
CA ALA A 232 -13.95 -10.32 -5.75
C ALA A 232 -15.04 -10.48 -4.67
N SER A 233 -15.84 -11.53 -4.71
CA SER A 233 -16.81 -11.83 -3.66
C SER A 233 -16.15 -12.06 -2.28
N THR A 234 -14.88 -12.49 -2.23
CA THR A 234 -14.07 -12.52 -1.01
C THR A 234 -13.87 -11.11 -0.43
N MET A 235 -13.49 -10.14 -1.27
CA MET A 235 -13.35 -8.74 -0.86
C MET A 235 -14.68 -8.17 -0.35
N ALA A 236 -15.78 -8.47 -1.02
CA ALA A 236 -17.12 -8.05 -0.59
C ALA A 236 -17.45 -8.57 0.83
N GLN A 237 -17.16 -9.83 1.10
CA GLN A 237 -17.38 -10.41 2.44
C GLN A 237 -16.55 -9.70 3.52
N ILE A 238 -15.30 -9.30 3.21
CA ILE A 238 -14.44 -8.53 4.11
C ILE A 238 -15.05 -7.15 4.38
N ILE A 239 -15.43 -6.40 3.34
CA ILE A 239 -16.04 -5.07 3.44
C ILE A 239 -17.29 -5.12 4.35
N VAL A 240 -18.14 -6.11 4.15
CA VAL A 240 -19.36 -6.28 4.92
C VAL A 240 -19.06 -6.68 6.36
N SER A 241 -18.07 -7.54 6.61
CA SER A 241 -17.66 -7.91 7.97
C SER A 241 -17.19 -6.69 8.77
N ILE A 242 -16.41 -5.81 8.15
CA ILE A 242 -15.96 -4.53 8.75
C ILE A 242 -17.16 -3.63 9.03
N THR A 243 -18.09 -3.50 8.07
CA THR A 243 -19.30 -2.67 8.23
C THR A 243 -20.21 -3.15 9.37
N ARG A 244 -20.27 -4.46 9.61
CA ARG A 244 -21.01 -5.07 10.72
C ARG A 244 -20.27 -4.98 12.06
N GLY A 245 -19.05 -4.42 12.09
CA GLY A 245 -18.19 -4.39 13.29
C GLY A 245 -17.73 -5.78 13.75
N ARG A 246 -17.69 -6.75 12.85
CA ARG A 246 -17.30 -8.13 13.14
C ARG A 246 -16.18 -8.52 12.19
N MET A 247 -14.94 -8.30 12.60
CA MET A 247 -13.79 -8.76 11.84
C MET A 247 -13.77 -10.28 11.78
N GLN A 248 -13.85 -10.83 10.57
CA GLN A 248 -13.86 -12.27 10.31
C GLN A 248 -12.65 -12.66 9.49
N LEU A 249 -12.22 -13.91 9.61
CA LEU A 249 -11.21 -14.49 8.75
C LEU A 249 -11.61 -14.34 7.27
N MET A 250 -10.63 -14.25 6.39
CA MET A 250 -10.87 -14.19 4.95
C MET A 250 -11.53 -15.49 4.49
N LYS A 251 -12.71 -15.36 3.88
CA LYS A 251 -13.52 -16.49 3.41
C LYS A 251 -13.30 -16.78 1.93
N PRO A 252 -13.50 -18.03 1.49
CA PRO A 252 -13.49 -18.34 0.06
C PRO A 252 -14.54 -17.55 -0.72
N PRO A 253 -14.34 -17.37 -2.04
CA PRO A 253 -15.31 -16.70 -2.89
C PRO A 253 -16.62 -17.50 -2.98
N THR A 254 -17.73 -16.80 -3.32
CA THR A 254 -19.08 -17.38 -3.40
C THR A 254 -19.83 -16.87 -4.62
N ASP A 255 -20.64 -17.73 -5.21
CA ASP A 255 -21.60 -17.36 -6.27
C ASP A 255 -22.88 -16.74 -5.71
N ASP A 256 -23.18 -16.94 -4.43
CA ASP A 256 -24.38 -16.43 -3.76
C ASP A 256 -24.09 -15.19 -2.89
N LEU A 257 -23.40 -14.21 -3.46
CA LEU A 257 -23.13 -12.97 -2.74
C LEU A 257 -24.43 -12.21 -2.38
N GLN A 258 -25.43 -12.24 -3.25
CA GLN A 258 -26.71 -11.55 -3.02
C GLN A 258 -27.50 -12.14 -1.85
N GLY A 259 -27.46 -13.47 -1.68
CA GLY A 259 -28.11 -14.14 -0.56
C GLY A 259 -27.43 -13.86 0.80
N LEU A 260 -26.16 -13.46 0.78
CA LEU A 260 -25.37 -13.16 1.99
C LEU A 260 -25.48 -11.71 2.45
N LEU A 261 -25.88 -10.78 1.57
CA LEU A 261 -25.86 -9.34 1.81
C LEU A 261 -27.26 -8.73 1.84
N THR A 262 -27.44 -7.76 2.73
CA THR A 262 -28.61 -6.87 2.64
C THR A 262 -28.50 -5.98 1.40
N PRO A 263 -29.59 -5.40 0.89
CA PRO A 263 -29.54 -4.46 -0.25
C PRO A 263 -28.59 -3.27 -0.04
N ARG A 264 -28.50 -2.78 1.22
CA ARG A 264 -27.60 -1.68 1.58
C ARG A 264 -26.11 -2.10 1.50
N GLU A 265 -25.79 -3.28 2.01
CA GLU A 265 -24.44 -3.83 1.96
C GLU A 265 -24.00 -4.14 0.53
N TYR A 266 -24.94 -4.66 -0.28
CA TYR A 266 -24.69 -4.88 -1.70
C TYR A 266 -24.41 -3.57 -2.45
N ALA A 267 -25.16 -2.50 -2.17
CA ALA A 267 -24.91 -1.18 -2.74
C ALA A 267 -23.54 -0.62 -2.33
N LEU A 268 -23.15 -0.78 -1.04
CA LEU A 268 -21.85 -0.38 -0.54
C LEU A 268 -20.70 -1.15 -1.21
N THR A 269 -20.85 -2.44 -1.38
CA THR A 269 -19.88 -3.30 -2.07
C THR A 269 -19.71 -2.88 -3.52
N ASN A 270 -20.81 -2.64 -4.24
CA ASN A 270 -20.78 -2.17 -5.62
C ASN A 270 -20.11 -0.79 -5.76
N GLN A 271 -20.27 0.10 -4.78
CA GLN A 271 -19.57 1.37 -4.76
C GLN A 271 -18.05 1.14 -4.66
N ARG A 272 -17.60 0.26 -3.76
CA ARG A 272 -16.18 -0.09 -3.61
C ARG A 272 -15.60 -0.78 -4.86
N TYR A 273 -16.39 -1.59 -5.56
CA TYR A 273 -15.96 -2.22 -6.81
C TYR A 273 -15.68 -1.21 -7.92
N LYS A 274 -16.48 -0.13 -8.00
CA LYS A 274 -16.24 0.94 -8.98
C LYS A 274 -14.91 1.66 -8.77
N ASP A 275 -14.43 1.69 -7.53
CA ASP A 275 -13.18 2.31 -7.14
C ASP A 275 -12.00 1.31 -7.13
N SER A 276 -12.18 0.15 -7.80
CA SER A 276 -11.22 -0.95 -7.83
C SER A 276 -10.93 -1.36 -9.27
N LEU A 277 -9.82 -2.05 -9.48
CA LEU A 277 -9.46 -2.65 -10.77
C LEU A 277 -9.87 -4.13 -10.75
N ILE A 278 -11.06 -4.44 -11.25
CA ILE A 278 -11.62 -5.79 -11.23
C ILE A 278 -12.08 -6.17 -12.64
N GLY A 279 -11.52 -7.24 -13.20
CA GLY A 279 -11.91 -7.73 -14.50
C GLY A 279 -10.85 -8.59 -15.19
N SER A 280 -11.04 -8.77 -16.50
CA SER A 280 -10.02 -9.30 -17.40
C SER A 280 -8.87 -8.31 -17.60
N GLU A 281 -7.78 -8.75 -18.21
CA GLU A 281 -6.64 -7.87 -18.54
C GLU A 281 -7.07 -6.65 -19.37
N GLU A 282 -8.00 -6.83 -20.30
CA GLU A 282 -8.55 -5.75 -21.14
C GLU A 282 -9.39 -4.77 -20.31
N THR A 283 -10.28 -5.28 -19.47
CA THR A 283 -11.15 -4.49 -18.61
C THR A 283 -10.31 -3.68 -17.60
N VAL A 284 -9.36 -4.31 -16.94
CA VAL A 284 -8.49 -3.65 -15.95
C VAL A 284 -7.62 -2.57 -16.60
N ARG A 285 -7.10 -2.81 -17.80
CA ARG A 285 -6.37 -1.79 -18.55
C ARG A 285 -7.23 -0.55 -18.81
N LYS A 286 -8.45 -0.76 -19.29
CA LYS A 286 -9.38 0.35 -19.52
C LYS A 286 -9.74 1.09 -18.23
N GLN A 287 -10.02 0.38 -17.16
CA GLN A 287 -10.30 0.98 -15.85
C GLN A 287 -9.13 1.85 -15.36
N LEU A 288 -7.88 1.40 -15.57
CA LEU A 288 -6.69 2.17 -15.21
C LEU A 288 -6.50 3.39 -16.15
N GLU A 289 -6.77 3.25 -17.43
CA GLU A 289 -6.77 4.38 -18.37
C GLU A 289 -7.81 5.44 -17.97
N ASP A 290 -9.02 5.02 -17.64
CA ASP A 290 -10.09 5.89 -17.16
C ASP A 290 -9.68 6.58 -15.84
N PHE A 291 -9.05 5.87 -14.92
CA PHE A 291 -8.50 6.43 -13.68
C PHE A 291 -7.44 7.50 -13.97
N VAL A 292 -6.45 7.20 -14.81
CA VAL A 292 -5.39 8.16 -15.17
C VAL A 292 -5.96 9.39 -15.90
N ASN A 293 -6.97 9.22 -16.76
CA ASN A 293 -7.65 10.34 -17.42
C ASN A 293 -8.38 11.24 -16.41
N GLU A 294 -8.93 10.67 -15.36
CA GLU A 294 -9.68 11.40 -14.35
C GLU A 294 -8.76 12.05 -13.30
N TYR A 295 -7.77 11.30 -12.77
CA TYR A 295 -6.93 11.69 -11.63
C TYR A 295 -5.55 12.23 -12.03
N GLY A 296 -5.19 12.14 -13.33
CA GLY A 296 -3.88 12.51 -13.86
C GLY A 296 -2.86 11.37 -13.78
N GLU A 297 -1.69 11.61 -14.35
CA GLU A 297 -0.61 10.61 -14.42
C GLU A 297 -0.16 10.12 -13.05
N ILE A 298 0.16 8.83 -12.98
CA ILE A 298 0.71 8.18 -11.80
C ILE A 298 2.06 7.54 -12.14
N ASP A 299 2.94 7.45 -11.19
CA ASP A 299 4.26 6.82 -11.35
C ASP A 299 4.22 5.34 -11.01
N GLU A 300 3.31 4.95 -10.08
CA GLU A 300 3.26 3.60 -9.57
C GLU A 300 1.84 3.19 -9.15
N LEU A 301 1.46 1.97 -9.49
CA LEU A 301 0.25 1.32 -9.02
C LEU A 301 0.63 0.31 -7.92
N MET A 302 0.16 0.54 -6.71
CA MET A 302 0.25 -0.39 -5.60
C MET A 302 -1.04 -1.18 -5.48
N ALA A 303 -1.00 -2.45 -5.85
CA ALA A 303 -2.17 -3.31 -5.86
C ALA A 303 -2.41 -3.97 -4.50
N ILE A 304 -3.66 -3.93 -4.04
CA ILE A 304 -4.16 -4.74 -2.91
C ILE A 304 -5.02 -5.86 -3.50
N SER A 305 -4.72 -7.11 -3.19
CA SER A 305 -5.46 -8.25 -3.75
C SER A 305 -6.07 -9.12 -2.66
N TYR A 306 -7.40 -9.04 -2.51
CA TYR A 306 -8.18 -9.88 -1.60
C TYR A 306 -8.71 -11.13 -2.32
N ILE A 307 -7.81 -12.00 -2.76
CA ILE A 307 -8.11 -13.31 -3.33
C ILE A 307 -7.78 -14.39 -2.30
N TYR A 308 -8.74 -15.30 -2.06
CA TYR A 308 -8.63 -16.34 -1.04
C TYR A 308 -7.55 -17.38 -1.35
N ASP A 309 -7.53 -17.87 -2.58
CA ASP A 309 -6.55 -18.86 -3.04
C ASP A 309 -5.24 -18.16 -3.44
N GLN A 310 -4.13 -18.64 -2.90
CA GLN A 310 -2.82 -18.00 -3.07
C GLN A 310 -2.29 -18.11 -4.51
N ASP A 311 -2.53 -19.24 -5.18
CA ASP A 311 -2.09 -19.42 -6.58
C ASP A 311 -2.89 -18.50 -7.51
N GLN A 312 -4.19 -18.35 -7.26
CA GLN A 312 -5.02 -17.41 -8.01
C GLN A 312 -4.67 -15.95 -7.69
N GLN A 313 -4.27 -15.65 -6.47
CA GLN A 313 -3.76 -14.33 -6.09
C GLN A 313 -2.47 -14.00 -6.88
N LEU A 314 -1.52 -14.90 -6.93
CA LEU A 314 -0.30 -14.74 -7.73
C LEU A 314 -0.60 -14.62 -9.23
N GLU A 315 -1.53 -15.43 -9.73
CA GLU A 315 -1.95 -15.35 -11.14
C GLU A 315 -2.59 -13.98 -11.44
N SER A 316 -3.35 -13.40 -10.51
CA SER A 316 -3.90 -12.05 -10.65
C SER A 316 -2.79 -10.99 -10.78
N TYR A 317 -1.73 -11.07 -10.00
CA TYR A 317 -0.57 -10.18 -10.13
C TYR A 317 0.17 -10.36 -11.47
N ARG A 318 0.33 -11.58 -11.95
CA ARG A 318 0.91 -11.85 -13.29
C ARG A 318 0.10 -11.22 -14.41
N ARG A 319 -1.24 -11.37 -14.33
CA ARG A 319 -2.16 -10.78 -15.31
C ARG A 319 -2.17 -9.26 -15.27
N LEU A 320 -2.08 -8.66 -14.08
CA LEU A 320 -1.92 -7.23 -13.93
C LEU A 320 -0.66 -6.74 -14.67
N GLN A 321 0.45 -7.43 -14.50
CA GLN A 321 1.70 -7.09 -15.19
C GLN A 321 1.56 -7.22 -16.73
N HIS A 322 0.86 -8.23 -17.23
CA HIS A 322 0.60 -8.39 -18.66
C HIS A 322 -0.32 -7.28 -19.19
N ALA A 323 -1.37 -6.92 -18.43
CA ALA A 323 -2.28 -5.85 -18.80
C ALA A 323 -1.54 -4.51 -19.03
N LEU A 324 -0.54 -4.21 -18.21
CA LEU A 324 0.23 -2.96 -18.30
C LEU A 324 1.33 -2.99 -19.37
N LYS A 325 2.02 -4.13 -19.55
CA LYS A 325 3.06 -4.26 -20.58
C LYS A 325 2.49 -4.12 -22.01
N ALA A 326 1.26 -4.54 -22.26
CA ALA A 326 0.62 -4.42 -23.56
C ALA A 326 0.43 -2.96 -24.01
N VAL A 327 0.41 -2.01 -23.09
CA VAL A 327 0.28 -0.56 -23.38
C VAL A 327 1.57 0.01 -23.98
N SER A 328 2.74 -0.45 -23.54
CA SER A 328 4.03 0.01 -24.03
C SER A 328 4.27 -0.36 -25.51
N TYR A 329 3.65 -1.44 -26.01
CA TYR A 329 3.81 -1.90 -27.38
C TYR A 329 2.87 -1.21 -28.39
N THR A 330 1.69 -0.75 -27.99
CA THR A 330 0.72 -0.13 -28.92
C THR A 330 1.14 1.29 -29.36
N HIS A 331 2.01 1.96 -28.65
CA HIS A 331 2.54 3.27 -29.04
C HIS A 331 3.75 3.23 -29.99
N LEU A 332 4.32 2.04 -30.27
CA LEU A 332 5.48 1.88 -31.16
C LEU A 332 5.12 1.55 -32.63
N THR A 333 3.86 1.29 -32.95
CA THR A 333 3.40 1.10 -34.31
C THR A 333 2.79 2.38 -34.87
N LEU A 334 3.62 3.29 -35.34
CA LEU A 334 3.19 4.32 -36.29
C LEU A 334 2.74 3.61 -37.59
N PRO A 335 1.60 3.98 -38.19
CA PRO A 335 1.26 3.47 -39.52
C PRO A 335 2.28 4.02 -40.52
N THR A 336 3.11 3.14 -41.06
CA THR A 336 3.86 3.43 -42.28
C THR A 336 2.86 3.54 -43.40
N THR A 337 2.49 4.76 -43.78
CA THR A 337 1.82 5.03 -45.04
C THR A 337 2.80 4.73 -46.17
N PRO A 338 2.50 3.79 -47.09
CA PRO A 338 3.29 3.66 -48.30
C PRO A 338 2.90 4.81 -49.25
N TYR A 339 3.91 5.53 -49.73
CA TYR A 339 3.81 6.37 -50.89
C TYR A 339 3.71 5.52 -52.15
#